data_8b87450426ff5139efc7e213ea07d794
#
_entry.id   8b87450426ff5139efc7e213ea07d794
#
_cell.length_a   1.000
_cell.length_b   1.000
_cell.length_c   1.000
_cell.angle_alpha   90.00
_cell.angle_beta   90.00
_cell.angle_gamma   90.00
#
_symmetry.space_group_name_H-M   'P 1'
#
loop_
_entity.id
_entity.type
_entity.pdbx_description
1 polymer ?
#
loop_
_entity_poly.entity_id
_entity_poly.type
_entity_poly.pdbx_seq_one_letter_code
_entity_poly.pdbx_strand_id
1 'polypeptide(L)'
;MMSSILIVEDDITFGMMLKTWLGKKGFEVSSVSNIARARKHIESQNVDLRLPDHEGIDLLKWMNEQGMDIPLIIMTGYADIQSAVQAMKLGARDYIAKPVNPEELLKKISECLQSEKSPATHNVAKSSSKKGASTSSKDSTENHRAYLEGESDAAKQLYNYVGLVAPTNMSVLINGSSGTGKEYVAHRIHQLSKRNDKPFIAVDCGSIPKELAASEFFGHVKGSFTGALTDKTGAFVAANGGTIFLDEIGNLGYEVQIQLLRALQERKIRPVGSTQEISVDIRLVSATNENLEQAIEKGTFREDLYHRINEFTLRMPDLKERKEDILLFANFFLDQANKELDKHLIGFDAKASQALMNYHWPGNLRQMKNIVKRATLLAQSSFITLLELGTELLETPASSNTSIALRNEETEKEHIL
;
A
#
# COMPACT_ATOMS: atom_id res chain seq x y z
N MET A 1 -29.27 2.31 32.21
CA MET A 1 -29.69 3.08 31.02
C MET A 1 -28.97 2.51 29.84
N MET A 2 -29.63 2.24 28.71
CA MET A 2 -28.95 1.87 27.46
C MET A 2 -28.19 3.10 26.94
N SER A 3 -26.91 2.94 26.63
CA SER A 3 -26.11 4.03 26.05
C SER A 3 -26.53 4.25 24.60
N SER A 4 -26.78 5.52 24.23
CA SER A 4 -27.17 5.90 22.87
C SER A 4 -25.93 6.29 22.07
N ILE A 5 -25.83 5.81 20.83
CA ILE A 5 -24.71 6.06 19.92
C ILE A 5 -25.28 6.67 18.62
N LEU A 6 -24.70 7.80 18.20
CA LEU A 6 -24.95 8.38 16.90
C LEU A 6 -23.80 8.08 15.93
N ILE A 7 -24.10 7.42 14.82
CA ILE A 7 -23.15 7.16 13.72
C ILE A 7 -23.36 8.24 12.67
N VAL A 8 -22.27 8.93 12.29
CA VAL A 8 -22.25 9.89 11.18
C VAL A 8 -21.33 9.31 10.11
N GLU A 9 -21.91 8.86 8.98
CA GLU A 9 -21.18 8.14 7.95
C GLU A 9 -21.82 8.41 6.59
N ASP A 10 -21.05 8.87 5.61
CA ASP A 10 -21.48 9.18 4.26
C ASP A 10 -21.82 7.90 3.45
N ASP A 11 -21.10 6.81 3.69
CA ASP A 11 -21.48 5.49 3.18
C ASP A 11 -22.69 4.95 3.96
N ILE A 12 -23.88 5.09 3.36
CA ILE A 12 -25.15 4.67 3.96
C ILE A 12 -25.14 3.17 4.30
N THR A 13 -24.50 2.35 3.47
CA THR A 13 -24.44 0.88 3.66
C THR A 13 -23.55 0.54 4.85
N PHE A 14 -22.39 1.12 4.93
CA PHE A 14 -21.46 0.97 6.06
C PHE A 14 -22.10 1.47 7.37
N GLY A 15 -22.72 2.64 7.34
CA GLY A 15 -23.44 3.19 8.50
C GLY A 15 -24.60 2.29 8.99
N MET A 16 -25.37 1.68 8.06
CA MET A 16 -26.43 0.73 8.42
C MET A 16 -25.89 -0.58 8.99
N MET A 17 -24.76 -1.07 8.47
CA MET A 17 -24.12 -2.28 8.98
C MET A 17 -23.62 -2.07 10.39
N LEU A 18 -22.91 -0.97 10.67
CA LEU A 18 -22.46 -0.59 12.02
C LEU A 18 -23.65 -0.44 12.98
N LYS A 19 -24.73 0.24 12.56
CA LYS A 19 -25.96 0.38 13.33
C LYS A 19 -26.54 -0.97 13.73
N THR A 20 -26.66 -1.89 12.77
CA THR A 20 -27.22 -3.22 13.01
C THR A 20 -26.34 -4.04 13.96
N TRP A 21 -24.99 -3.96 13.76
CA TRP A 21 -24.05 -4.71 14.55
C TRP A 21 -23.96 -4.19 16.00
N LEU A 22 -23.87 -2.88 16.22
CA LEU A 22 -23.88 -2.27 17.56
C LEU A 22 -25.21 -2.49 18.26
N GLY A 23 -26.34 -2.43 17.53
CA GLY A 23 -27.66 -2.77 18.07
C GLY A 23 -27.74 -4.19 18.62
N LYS A 24 -27.13 -5.18 17.94
CA LYS A 24 -27.01 -6.56 18.44
C LYS A 24 -26.12 -6.68 19.68
N LYS A 25 -25.25 -5.69 19.94
CA LYS A 25 -24.41 -5.60 21.15
C LYS A 25 -25.08 -4.88 22.31
N GLY A 26 -26.33 -4.43 22.14
CA GLY A 26 -27.15 -3.84 23.23
C GLY A 26 -27.07 -2.32 23.31
N PHE A 27 -26.58 -1.64 22.27
CA PHE A 27 -26.59 -0.18 22.18
C PHE A 27 -27.85 0.32 21.46
N GLU A 28 -28.34 1.49 21.86
CA GLU A 28 -29.34 2.23 21.08
C GLU A 28 -28.62 3.07 20.03
N VAL A 29 -28.79 2.75 18.72
CA VAL A 29 -27.97 3.32 17.67
C VAL A 29 -28.81 4.08 16.65
N SER A 30 -28.46 5.35 16.44
CA SER A 30 -28.94 6.17 15.33
C SER A 30 -27.83 6.33 14.29
N SER A 31 -28.20 6.39 13.00
CA SER A 31 -27.26 6.60 11.91
C SER A 31 -27.76 7.71 10.99
N VAL A 32 -26.87 8.62 10.64
CA VAL A 32 -27.13 9.75 9.72
C VAL A 32 -26.00 9.81 8.68
N SER A 33 -26.36 10.25 7.44
CA SER A 33 -25.47 10.18 6.29
C SER A 33 -24.62 11.43 6.06
N ASN A 34 -24.80 12.49 6.87
CA ASN A 34 -24.01 13.71 6.74
C ASN A 34 -24.02 14.55 8.03
N ILE A 35 -23.09 15.50 8.12
CA ILE A 35 -22.89 16.37 9.27
C ILE A 35 -24.11 17.27 9.54
N ALA A 36 -24.82 17.73 8.49
CA ALA A 36 -25.99 18.56 8.66
C ALA A 36 -27.13 17.82 9.39
N ARG A 37 -27.31 16.53 9.05
CA ARG A 37 -28.27 15.65 9.76
C ARG A 37 -27.76 15.28 11.17
N ALA A 38 -26.45 15.15 11.36
CA ALA A 38 -25.86 14.91 12.66
C ALA A 38 -26.11 16.11 13.60
N ARG A 39 -25.84 17.33 13.14
CA ARG A 39 -26.13 18.57 13.89
C ARG A 39 -27.61 18.65 14.26
N LYS A 40 -28.50 18.42 13.28
CA LYS A 40 -29.93 18.40 13.52
C LYS A 40 -30.37 17.31 14.52
N HIS A 41 -29.72 16.16 14.49
CA HIS A 41 -30.00 15.08 15.44
C HIS A 41 -29.52 15.45 16.86
N ILE A 42 -28.34 16.04 16.98
CA ILE A 42 -27.78 16.52 18.24
C ILE A 42 -28.61 17.72 18.77
N GLU A 43 -29.03 18.63 17.88
CA GLU A 43 -29.86 19.80 18.20
C GLU A 43 -31.36 19.48 18.34
N SER A 44 -31.81 18.26 17.95
CA SER A 44 -33.24 17.92 18.00
C SER A 44 -33.81 17.85 19.43
N GLN A 45 -33.00 18.21 20.42
CA GLN A 45 -33.51 18.85 21.63
C GLN A 45 -33.75 20.36 21.49
N ASN A 46 -33.34 21.05 20.39
CA ASN A 46 -33.85 22.35 19.86
C ASN A 46 -33.05 22.90 18.63
N VAL A 47 -33.82 23.23 17.53
CA VAL A 47 -33.66 24.30 16.50
C VAL A 47 -32.67 24.16 15.31
N ASP A 48 -33.22 24.52 14.16
CA ASP A 48 -32.86 24.54 12.72
C ASP A 48 -31.60 25.30 12.28
N LEU A 49 -30.74 24.69 11.39
CA LEU A 49 -29.97 25.41 10.34
C LEU A 49 -29.33 24.45 9.33
N ARG A 50 -29.34 24.80 8.00
CA ARG A 50 -28.77 24.04 6.87
C ARG A 50 -27.37 24.54 6.56
N LEU A 51 -26.38 23.62 6.35
CA LEU A 51 -25.10 23.90 5.69
C LEU A 51 -24.56 22.67 4.96
N PRO A 52 -23.69 22.83 3.90
CA PRO A 52 -23.21 21.77 3.04
C PRO A 52 -22.06 20.94 3.64
N ASP A 53 -21.81 19.80 3.03
CA ASP A 53 -20.92 18.73 3.47
C ASP A 53 -19.45 19.15 3.68
N HIS A 54 -18.91 18.85 4.88
CA HIS A 54 -17.49 18.90 5.21
C HIS A 54 -17.12 17.84 6.26
N GLU A 55 -15.81 17.51 6.36
CA GLU A 55 -15.21 16.40 7.11
C GLU A 55 -15.55 16.35 8.62
N GLY A 56 -15.50 15.15 9.25
CA GLY A 56 -15.85 14.94 10.67
C GLY A 56 -15.15 15.85 11.69
N ILE A 57 -14.00 16.43 11.33
CA ILE A 57 -13.30 17.48 12.08
C ILE A 57 -14.14 18.77 12.20
N ASP A 58 -14.97 19.10 11.22
CA ASP A 58 -15.82 20.29 11.26
C ASP A 58 -17.03 20.10 12.17
N LEU A 59 -17.51 18.86 12.33
CA LEU A 59 -18.49 18.55 13.37
C LEU A 59 -17.89 18.74 14.77
N LEU A 60 -16.68 18.31 14.99
CA LEU A 60 -15.98 18.46 16.27
C LEU A 60 -15.71 19.93 16.61
N LYS A 61 -15.29 20.76 15.66
CA LYS A 61 -15.10 22.20 15.84
C LYS A 61 -16.43 22.87 16.26
N TRP A 62 -17.51 22.55 15.52
CA TRP A 62 -18.82 23.08 15.82
C TRP A 62 -19.31 22.65 17.20
N MET A 63 -19.12 21.38 17.60
CA MET A 63 -19.50 20.93 18.97
C MET A 63 -18.72 21.68 20.03
N ASN A 64 -17.44 21.94 19.84
CA ASN A 64 -16.63 22.75 20.76
C ASN A 64 -17.08 24.20 20.83
N GLU A 65 -17.46 24.81 19.70
CA GLU A 65 -18.01 26.17 19.64
C GLU A 65 -19.35 26.29 20.39
N GLN A 66 -20.15 25.22 20.38
CA GLN A 66 -21.42 25.15 21.12
C GLN A 66 -21.25 24.73 22.60
N GLY A 67 -20.01 24.45 23.04
CA GLY A 67 -19.73 24.02 24.42
C GLY A 67 -20.31 22.64 24.79
N MET A 68 -20.50 21.77 23.79
CA MET A 68 -21.05 20.43 23.98
C MET A 68 -19.93 19.42 24.37
N ASP A 69 -20.05 18.83 25.55
CA ASP A 69 -19.14 17.79 26.06
C ASP A 69 -19.69 16.38 25.72
N ILE A 70 -19.79 16.08 24.43
CA ILE A 70 -20.22 14.76 23.96
C ILE A 70 -18.98 13.99 23.46
N PRO A 71 -18.67 12.78 23.99
CA PRO A 71 -17.52 12.03 23.57
C PRO A 71 -17.64 11.63 22.09
N LEU A 72 -16.65 12.01 21.28
CA LEU A 72 -16.59 11.74 19.83
C LEU A 72 -15.42 10.81 19.53
N ILE A 73 -15.70 9.73 18.80
CA ILE A 73 -14.70 8.83 18.20
C ILE A 73 -14.72 9.08 16.69
N ILE A 74 -13.57 9.41 16.11
CA ILE A 74 -13.47 9.62 14.66
C ILE A 74 -13.05 8.34 13.97
N MET A 75 -13.78 7.95 12.91
CA MET A 75 -13.41 6.85 12.01
C MET A 75 -12.75 7.43 10.76
N THR A 76 -11.48 7.07 10.50
CA THR A 76 -10.70 7.64 9.40
C THR A 76 -10.29 6.56 8.39
N GLY A 77 -10.19 6.94 7.10
CA GLY A 77 -9.49 6.12 6.11
C GLY A 77 -7.96 6.23 6.27
N TYR A 78 -7.21 5.30 5.69
CA TYR A 78 -5.75 5.14 5.86
C TYR A 78 -4.88 6.36 5.49
N ALA A 79 -5.38 7.30 4.74
CA ALA A 79 -4.58 8.42 4.25
C ALA A 79 -4.45 9.59 5.23
N ASP A 80 -5.11 9.54 6.40
CA ASP A 80 -5.35 10.75 7.17
C ASP A 80 -4.95 10.71 8.65
N ILE A 81 -3.74 10.23 8.93
CA ILE A 81 -3.14 10.30 10.28
C ILE A 81 -3.02 11.75 10.74
N GLN A 82 -2.79 12.69 9.83
CA GLN A 82 -2.71 14.10 10.18
C GLN A 82 -4.06 14.64 10.67
N SER A 83 -5.16 14.23 10.05
CA SER A 83 -6.51 14.56 10.50
C SER A 83 -6.87 13.90 11.83
N ALA A 84 -6.43 12.66 12.09
CA ALA A 84 -6.59 12.00 13.38
C ALA A 84 -5.86 12.76 14.49
N VAL A 85 -4.60 13.17 14.28
CA VAL A 85 -3.83 13.99 15.22
C VAL A 85 -4.46 15.37 15.41
N GLN A 86 -5.01 15.98 14.37
CA GLN A 86 -5.73 17.24 14.45
C GLN A 86 -7.04 17.10 15.22
N ALA A 87 -7.78 16.02 15.01
CA ALA A 87 -8.99 15.69 15.74
C ALA A 87 -8.75 15.52 17.25
N MET A 88 -7.70 14.80 17.63
CA MET A 88 -7.28 14.65 19.04
C MET A 88 -6.91 16.00 19.67
N LYS A 89 -6.21 16.88 18.93
CA LYS A 89 -5.90 18.25 19.40
C LYS A 89 -7.14 19.12 19.54
N LEU A 90 -8.19 18.85 18.82
CA LEU A 90 -9.48 19.55 18.88
C LEU A 90 -10.44 18.95 19.92
N GLY A 91 -10.04 17.89 20.64
CA GLY A 91 -10.82 17.31 21.73
C GLY A 91 -11.60 16.05 21.35
N ALA A 92 -11.34 15.39 20.21
CA ALA A 92 -11.86 14.06 19.98
C ALA A 92 -11.38 13.12 21.09
N ARG A 93 -12.25 12.22 21.54
CA ARG A 93 -11.93 11.28 22.63
C ARG A 93 -10.99 10.20 22.16
N ASP A 94 -11.19 9.71 20.94
CA ASP A 94 -10.34 8.71 20.31
C ASP A 94 -10.56 8.68 18.79
N TYR A 95 -9.76 7.87 18.09
CA TYR A 95 -9.93 7.61 16.65
C TYR A 95 -9.80 6.12 16.34
N ILE A 96 -10.36 5.70 15.20
CA ILE A 96 -10.28 4.32 14.69
C ILE A 96 -10.03 4.38 13.19
N ALA A 97 -9.04 3.62 12.72
CA ALA A 97 -8.80 3.47 11.28
C ALA A 97 -9.83 2.53 10.65
N LYS A 98 -10.34 2.88 9.47
CA LYS A 98 -11.14 1.98 8.64
C LYS A 98 -10.20 1.07 7.82
N PRO A 99 -10.53 -0.22 7.63
CA PRO A 99 -11.70 -0.96 8.12
C PRO A 99 -11.61 -1.23 9.62
N VAL A 100 -12.76 -1.17 10.28
CA VAL A 100 -12.88 -1.15 11.74
C VAL A 100 -12.68 -2.54 12.35
N ASN A 101 -11.79 -2.67 13.33
CA ASN A 101 -11.72 -3.87 14.17
C ASN A 101 -12.89 -3.85 15.18
N PRO A 102 -13.76 -4.89 15.21
CA PRO A 102 -14.94 -4.92 16.08
C PRO A 102 -14.63 -4.85 17.57
N GLU A 103 -13.58 -5.54 18.01
CA GLU A 103 -13.20 -5.56 19.43
C GLU A 103 -12.62 -4.24 19.87
N GLU A 104 -11.79 -3.64 19.00
CA GLU A 104 -11.22 -2.30 19.24
C GLU A 104 -12.30 -1.25 19.31
N LEU A 105 -13.28 -1.27 18.38
CA LEU A 105 -14.42 -0.34 18.41
C LEU A 105 -15.22 -0.48 19.70
N LEU A 106 -15.56 -1.71 20.13
CA LEU A 106 -16.29 -1.94 21.38
C LEU A 106 -15.50 -1.48 22.60
N LYS A 107 -14.18 -1.73 22.62
CA LYS A 107 -13.29 -1.31 23.70
C LYS A 107 -13.27 0.22 23.80
N LYS A 108 -13.05 0.93 22.71
CA LYS A 108 -13.01 2.40 22.67
C LYS A 108 -14.36 3.02 23.03
N ILE A 109 -15.48 2.44 22.55
CA ILE A 109 -16.82 2.88 22.97
C ILE A 109 -16.99 2.70 24.47
N SER A 110 -16.60 1.55 25.03
CA SER A 110 -16.73 1.27 26.45
C SER A 110 -15.87 2.20 27.31
N GLU A 111 -14.66 2.52 26.87
CA GLU A 111 -13.75 3.45 27.53
C GLU A 111 -14.31 4.88 27.50
N CYS A 112 -14.87 5.31 26.37
CA CYS A 112 -15.53 6.62 26.24
C CYS A 112 -16.73 6.76 27.19
N LEU A 113 -17.56 5.73 27.32
CA LEU A 113 -18.75 5.73 28.17
C LEU A 113 -18.42 5.63 29.66
N GLN A 114 -17.27 5.03 30.04
CA GLN A 114 -16.84 4.93 31.44
C GLN A 114 -16.15 6.19 31.95
N SER A 115 -15.60 7.00 31.07
CA SER A 115 -14.81 8.20 31.41
C SER A 115 -15.65 9.40 31.94
N GLU A 116 -16.96 9.32 31.86
CA GLU A 116 -17.87 10.36 32.43
C GLU A 116 -17.84 10.45 33.98
N LYS A 117 -17.05 9.59 34.66
CA LYS A 117 -17.03 9.51 36.15
C LYS A 117 -15.77 10.06 36.83
N SER A 118 -14.82 10.69 36.09
CA SER A 118 -13.65 11.30 36.75
C SER A 118 -13.12 12.53 36.01
N PRO A 119 -12.89 13.67 36.66
CA PRO A 119 -12.29 14.84 35.99
C PRO A 119 -10.78 14.62 35.80
N ALA A 120 -10.35 14.55 34.55
CA ALA A 120 -8.94 14.43 34.20
C ALA A 120 -8.25 15.79 34.10
N THR A 121 -7.23 15.98 34.89
CA THR A 121 -6.29 17.11 34.86
C THR A 121 -5.44 17.07 33.57
N HIS A 122 -5.58 18.14 32.78
CA HIS A 122 -4.73 18.38 31.61
C HIS A 122 -3.35 18.91 32.03
N ASN A 123 -2.29 18.18 31.70
CA ASN A 123 -0.93 18.73 31.63
C ASN A 123 -0.56 18.95 30.16
N VAL A 124 -0.60 20.23 29.78
CA VAL A 124 -0.16 20.71 28.46
C VAL A 124 1.32 21.06 28.54
N ALA A 125 2.17 20.31 27.84
CA ALA A 125 3.53 20.75 27.54
C ALA A 125 3.52 21.54 26.22
N LYS A 126 3.81 22.85 26.34
CA LYS A 126 4.00 23.77 25.21
C LYS A 126 5.35 23.51 24.53
N SER A 127 5.38 23.34 23.23
CA SER A 127 6.54 23.75 22.42
C SER A 127 6.08 24.41 21.12
N SER A 128 6.73 25.52 20.85
CA SER A 128 6.37 26.65 19.99
C SER A 128 6.60 26.41 18.50
N SER A 129 5.63 26.87 17.74
CA SER A 129 5.58 27.52 16.43
C SER A 129 6.83 27.65 15.53
N LYS A 130 6.66 27.35 14.22
CA LYS A 130 6.96 28.34 13.16
C LYS A 130 6.10 28.10 11.91
N LYS A 131 5.61 29.22 11.37
CA LYS A 131 4.76 29.38 10.18
C LYS A 131 5.52 29.08 8.88
N GLY A 132 4.79 28.60 7.86
CA GLY A 132 5.22 28.61 6.47
C GLY A 132 4.07 28.23 5.52
N ALA A 133 3.43 29.26 5.01
CA ALA A 133 2.70 29.55 3.78
C ALA A 133 2.11 28.41 2.92
N SER A 134 0.82 28.60 2.68
CA SER A 134 -0.04 28.03 1.65
C SER A 134 0.40 28.33 0.22
N THR A 135 0.30 27.34 -0.67
CA THR A 135 -0.06 27.59 -2.08
C THR A 135 -0.95 26.46 -2.58
N SER A 136 -2.08 26.88 -3.08
CA SER A 136 -3.09 26.12 -3.80
C SER A 136 -2.56 25.64 -5.14
N SER A 137 -2.80 24.39 -5.50
CA SER A 137 -2.74 23.96 -6.89
C SER A 137 -3.82 22.93 -7.23
N LYS A 138 -4.46 23.24 -8.30
CA LYS A 138 -5.58 22.75 -9.05
C LYS A 138 -5.65 21.24 -9.27
N ASP A 139 -6.89 20.77 -9.32
CA ASP A 139 -7.38 19.50 -9.85
C ASP A 139 -6.64 19.05 -11.12
N SER A 140 -6.11 17.85 -11.05
CA SER A 140 -5.93 16.97 -12.19
C SER A 140 -6.37 15.56 -11.76
N THR A 141 -7.50 15.14 -12.30
CA THR A 141 -8.04 13.79 -12.23
C THR A 141 -7.09 12.81 -12.91
N GLU A 142 -6.09 12.35 -12.19
CA GLU A 142 -5.33 11.14 -12.51
C GLU A 142 -5.59 10.12 -11.41
N ASN A 143 -5.86 8.88 -11.85
CA ASN A 143 -6.02 7.69 -11.03
C ASN A 143 -4.89 7.59 -9.99
N HIS A 144 -5.00 8.26 -8.86
CA HIS A 144 -4.14 8.03 -7.72
C HIS A 144 -4.43 6.61 -7.21
N ARG A 145 -3.63 5.65 -7.64
CA ARG A 145 -3.51 4.40 -6.90
C ARG A 145 -3.18 4.79 -5.46
N ALA A 146 -4.14 4.60 -4.56
CA ALA A 146 -3.92 4.85 -3.15
C ALA A 146 -2.77 3.94 -2.69
N TYR A 147 -1.66 4.54 -2.26
CA TYR A 147 -0.48 3.84 -1.78
C TYR A 147 -0.40 4.02 -0.28
N LEU A 148 -0.03 2.96 0.41
CA LEU A 148 0.10 2.93 1.86
C LEU A 148 1.55 2.73 2.27
N GLU A 149 2.07 3.59 3.11
CA GLU A 149 3.37 3.44 3.77
C GLU A 149 3.17 2.74 5.12
N GLY A 150 4.09 1.84 5.49
CA GLY A 150 4.04 1.19 6.80
C GLY A 150 4.46 2.14 7.93
N GLU A 151 4.05 1.79 9.15
CA GLU A 151 4.33 2.57 10.37
C GLU A 151 5.40 1.95 11.26
N SER A 152 5.83 0.72 10.96
CA SER A 152 6.90 0.03 11.67
C SER A 152 8.23 0.80 11.57
N ASP A 153 9.14 0.57 12.51
CA ASP A 153 10.45 1.21 12.50
C ASP A 153 11.25 0.86 11.24
N ALA A 154 11.12 -0.38 10.74
CA ALA A 154 11.74 -0.81 9.49
C ALA A 154 11.17 -0.03 8.28
N ALA A 155 9.85 0.20 8.24
CA ALA A 155 9.22 1.02 7.21
C ALA A 155 9.65 2.48 7.30
N LYS A 156 9.64 3.08 8.49
CA LYS A 156 10.10 4.46 8.71
C LYS A 156 11.54 4.66 8.26
N GLN A 157 12.43 3.73 8.57
CA GLN A 157 13.83 3.77 8.13
C GLN A 157 13.94 3.72 6.61
N LEU A 158 13.19 2.83 5.95
CA LEU A 158 13.14 2.74 4.49
C LEU A 158 12.70 4.07 3.86
N TYR A 159 11.59 4.66 4.34
CA TYR A 159 11.05 5.90 3.77
C TYR A 159 11.93 7.11 4.09
N ASN A 160 12.67 7.11 5.20
CA ASN A 160 13.71 8.12 5.44
C ASN A 160 14.80 8.06 4.37
N TYR A 161 15.28 6.86 4.01
CA TYR A 161 16.27 6.72 2.92
C TYR A 161 15.66 7.09 1.55
N VAL A 162 14.41 6.74 1.29
CA VAL A 162 13.68 7.19 0.08
C VAL A 162 13.66 8.72 0.01
N GLY A 163 13.32 9.40 1.11
CA GLY A 163 13.32 10.87 1.18
C GLY A 163 14.69 11.50 0.94
N LEU A 164 15.78 10.86 1.37
CA LEU A 164 17.14 11.34 1.15
C LEU A 164 17.58 11.15 -0.31
N VAL A 165 17.29 9.99 -0.92
CA VAL A 165 17.79 9.68 -2.27
C VAL A 165 16.90 10.26 -3.38
N ALA A 166 15.60 10.46 -3.13
CA ALA A 166 14.65 10.92 -4.13
C ALA A 166 15.04 12.24 -4.83
N PRO A 167 15.49 13.30 -4.13
CA PRO A 167 15.88 14.56 -4.78
C PRO A 167 17.18 14.50 -5.60
N THR A 168 17.93 13.40 -5.53
CA THR A 168 19.22 13.21 -6.23
C THR A 168 18.98 12.60 -7.61
N ASN A 169 20.04 12.58 -8.45
CA ASN A 169 20.06 11.85 -9.72
C ASN A 169 20.75 10.47 -9.61
N MET A 170 21.06 10.01 -8.41
CA MET A 170 21.71 8.70 -8.19
C MET A 170 20.83 7.57 -8.73
N SER A 171 21.48 6.56 -9.29
CA SER A 171 20.84 5.28 -9.60
C SER A 171 20.51 4.57 -8.30
N VAL A 172 19.31 4.00 -8.21
CA VAL A 172 18.85 3.30 -7.00
C VAL A 172 18.60 1.83 -7.31
N LEU A 173 19.20 0.95 -6.51
CA LEU A 173 18.94 -0.48 -6.54
C LEU A 173 18.08 -0.88 -5.33
N ILE A 174 16.89 -1.41 -5.59
CA ILE A 174 15.95 -1.86 -4.56
C ILE A 174 16.04 -3.39 -4.44
N ASN A 175 16.63 -3.87 -3.34
CA ASN A 175 16.75 -5.28 -3.03
C ASN A 175 15.64 -5.74 -2.09
N GLY A 176 15.01 -6.88 -2.37
CA GLY A 176 14.02 -7.48 -1.48
C GLY A 176 13.24 -8.60 -2.10
N SER A 177 12.68 -9.45 -1.26
CA SER A 177 11.90 -10.62 -1.67
C SER A 177 10.74 -10.26 -2.59
N SER A 178 10.23 -11.25 -3.33
CA SER A 178 9.07 -11.05 -4.19
C SER A 178 7.85 -10.61 -3.38
N GLY A 179 7.07 -9.69 -3.93
CA GLY A 179 5.82 -9.22 -3.31
C GLY A 179 5.98 -8.24 -2.14
N THR A 180 7.19 -7.74 -1.84
CA THR A 180 7.43 -6.76 -0.75
C THR A 180 6.97 -5.33 -1.08
N GLY A 181 6.70 -5.02 -2.36
CA GLY A 181 6.27 -3.69 -2.81
C GLY A 181 7.39 -2.83 -3.41
N LYS A 182 8.39 -3.43 -4.06
CA LYS A 182 9.52 -2.72 -4.70
C LYS A 182 9.08 -1.67 -5.73
N GLU A 183 8.10 -2.00 -6.58
CA GLU A 183 7.53 -1.09 -7.58
C GLU A 183 6.93 0.16 -6.92
N TYR A 184 6.25 -0.02 -5.79
CA TYR A 184 5.70 1.09 -5.02
C TYR A 184 6.79 2.07 -4.55
N VAL A 185 7.88 1.53 -3.98
CA VAL A 185 9.01 2.34 -3.52
C VAL A 185 9.67 3.07 -4.69
N ALA A 186 9.82 2.43 -5.86
CA ALA A 186 10.34 3.06 -7.07
C ALA A 186 9.45 4.24 -7.52
N HIS A 187 8.14 4.05 -7.51
CA HIS A 187 7.18 5.12 -7.83
C HIS A 187 7.26 6.26 -6.81
N ARG A 188 7.41 5.94 -5.52
CA ARG A 188 7.57 6.94 -4.46
C ARG A 188 8.85 7.76 -4.60
N ILE A 189 9.98 7.12 -4.98
CA ILE A 189 11.22 7.81 -5.32
C ILE A 189 11.01 8.82 -6.46
N HIS A 190 10.28 8.41 -7.50
CA HIS A 190 9.95 9.31 -8.61
C HIS A 190 9.08 10.49 -8.16
N GLN A 191 8.02 10.25 -7.42
CA GLN A 191 7.11 11.28 -6.90
C GLN A 191 7.82 12.35 -6.04
N LEU A 192 8.79 11.92 -5.23
CA LEU A 192 9.57 12.83 -4.38
C LEU A 192 10.80 13.43 -5.09
N SER A 193 11.03 13.09 -6.36
CA SER A 193 12.17 13.56 -7.13
C SER A 193 11.90 14.92 -7.80
N LYS A 194 12.98 15.52 -8.33
CA LYS A 194 12.89 16.72 -9.18
C LYS A 194 12.26 16.45 -10.55
N ARG A 195 11.94 15.18 -10.85
CA ARG A 195 11.37 14.71 -12.14
C ARG A 195 9.93 14.19 -11.96
N ASN A 196 9.25 14.56 -10.88
CA ASN A 196 7.90 14.07 -10.54
C ASN A 196 6.82 14.44 -11.58
N ASP A 197 7.05 15.48 -12.37
CA ASP A 197 6.20 15.95 -13.49
C ASP A 197 6.57 15.31 -14.85
N LYS A 198 7.60 14.44 -14.87
CA LYS A 198 8.13 13.79 -16.07
C LYS A 198 7.67 12.32 -16.16
N PRO A 199 7.86 11.67 -17.32
CA PRO A 199 7.45 10.27 -17.46
C PRO A 199 8.10 9.34 -16.43
N PHE A 200 7.29 8.41 -15.90
CA PHE A 200 7.73 7.24 -15.15
C PHE A 200 7.42 6.00 -15.99
N ILE A 201 8.44 5.33 -16.49
CA ILE A 201 8.30 4.14 -17.34
C ILE A 201 8.79 2.92 -16.55
N ALA A 202 7.87 2.01 -16.23
CA ALA A 202 8.18 0.74 -15.58
C ALA A 202 8.30 -0.38 -16.62
N VAL A 203 9.36 -1.17 -16.49
CA VAL A 203 9.64 -2.33 -17.34
C VAL A 203 9.94 -3.53 -16.44
N ASP A 204 9.16 -4.59 -16.60
CA ASP A 204 9.42 -5.88 -15.95
C ASP A 204 10.33 -6.74 -16.85
N CYS A 205 11.60 -6.86 -16.45
CA CYS A 205 12.62 -7.57 -17.22
C CYS A 205 12.35 -9.09 -17.27
N GLY A 206 11.63 -9.63 -16.30
CA GLY A 206 11.28 -11.06 -16.24
C GLY A 206 10.17 -11.44 -17.21
N SER A 207 9.30 -10.49 -17.56
CA SER A 207 8.16 -10.73 -18.45
C SER A 207 8.51 -10.64 -19.94
N ILE A 208 9.68 -10.07 -20.30
CA ILE A 208 10.07 -9.83 -21.70
C ILE A 208 10.89 -11.02 -22.21
N PRO A 209 10.50 -11.67 -23.33
CA PRO A 209 11.32 -12.65 -23.99
C PRO A 209 12.70 -12.07 -24.35
N LYS A 210 13.78 -12.84 -24.11
CA LYS A 210 15.16 -12.37 -24.28
C LYS A 210 15.45 -11.83 -25.69
N GLU A 211 14.82 -12.41 -26.70
CA GLU A 211 14.97 -12.03 -28.12
C GLU A 211 14.34 -10.66 -28.43
N LEU A 212 13.32 -10.26 -27.65
CA LEU A 212 12.61 -9.00 -27.83
C LEU A 212 13.12 -7.90 -26.90
N ALA A 213 13.89 -8.24 -25.88
CA ALA A 213 14.30 -7.31 -24.85
C ALA A 213 15.03 -6.08 -25.41
N ALA A 214 15.98 -6.24 -26.31
CA ALA A 214 16.66 -5.10 -26.94
C ALA A 214 15.69 -4.14 -27.67
N SER A 215 14.69 -4.71 -28.35
CA SER A 215 13.67 -3.93 -29.04
C SER A 215 12.72 -3.20 -28.08
N GLU A 216 12.34 -3.83 -26.95
CA GLU A 216 11.50 -3.21 -25.93
C GLU A 216 12.24 -2.07 -25.22
N PHE A 217 13.51 -2.25 -24.90
CA PHE A 217 14.31 -1.24 -24.21
C PHE A 217 14.72 -0.09 -25.12
N PHE A 218 15.30 -0.38 -26.27
CA PHE A 218 15.98 0.61 -27.12
C PHE A 218 15.20 1.00 -28.38
N GLY A 219 14.13 0.26 -28.69
CA GLY A 219 13.37 0.43 -29.92
C GLY A 219 13.99 -0.30 -31.12
N HIS A 220 13.31 -0.24 -32.26
CA HIS A 220 13.80 -0.78 -33.51
C HIS A 220 13.30 0.01 -34.71
N VAL A 221 14.03 -0.10 -35.82
CA VAL A 221 13.58 0.42 -37.12
C VAL A 221 12.93 -0.68 -37.94
N LYS A 222 12.00 -0.32 -38.80
CA LYS A 222 11.32 -1.22 -39.72
C LYS A 222 12.33 -2.09 -40.51
N GLY A 223 12.06 -3.41 -40.55
CA GLY A 223 12.89 -4.37 -41.29
C GLY A 223 14.15 -4.83 -40.57
N SER A 224 14.36 -4.45 -39.30
CA SER A 224 15.56 -4.84 -38.53
C SER A 224 15.62 -6.33 -38.15
N PHE A 225 14.49 -7.00 -38.09
CA PHE A 225 14.37 -8.45 -37.86
C PHE A 225 13.03 -8.96 -38.42
N THR A 226 12.89 -10.30 -38.51
CA THR A 226 11.65 -10.93 -38.97
C THR A 226 10.51 -10.62 -38.01
N GLY A 227 9.52 -9.81 -38.49
CA GLY A 227 8.40 -9.31 -37.67
C GLY A 227 8.48 -7.80 -37.36
N ALA A 228 9.56 -7.11 -37.66
CA ALA A 228 9.68 -5.64 -37.54
C ALA A 228 8.95 -4.92 -38.67
N LEU A 229 7.61 -4.90 -38.62
CA LEU A 229 6.75 -4.32 -39.67
C LEU A 229 6.72 -2.78 -39.65
N THR A 230 6.94 -2.17 -38.49
CA THR A 230 6.92 -0.72 -38.25
C THR A 230 8.10 -0.34 -37.36
N ASP A 231 8.42 0.96 -37.27
CA ASP A 231 9.35 1.47 -36.27
C ASP A 231 8.71 1.38 -34.89
N LYS A 232 9.52 1.09 -33.85
CA LYS A 232 9.08 1.05 -32.45
C LYS A 232 9.95 1.94 -31.58
N THR A 233 9.31 2.80 -30.81
CA THR A 233 9.96 3.61 -29.77
C THR A 233 10.23 2.75 -28.54
N GLY A 234 11.49 2.67 -28.07
CA GLY A 234 11.87 1.91 -26.87
C GLY A 234 11.58 2.65 -25.57
N ALA A 235 11.60 1.86 -24.45
CA ALA A 235 11.34 2.36 -23.12
C ALA A 235 12.27 3.51 -22.71
N PHE A 236 13.55 3.48 -23.12
CA PHE A 236 14.52 4.54 -22.83
C PHE A 236 14.16 5.88 -23.45
N VAL A 237 13.65 5.88 -24.68
CA VAL A 237 13.18 7.11 -25.35
C VAL A 237 11.89 7.59 -24.70
N ALA A 238 10.98 6.67 -24.36
CA ALA A 238 9.74 7.01 -23.69
C ALA A 238 9.97 7.61 -22.29
N ALA A 239 11.03 7.18 -21.59
CA ALA A 239 11.41 7.70 -20.27
C ALA A 239 12.25 8.98 -20.32
N ASN A 240 12.54 9.52 -21.51
CA ASN A 240 13.44 10.67 -21.66
C ASN A 240 12.98 11.89 -20.85
N GLY A 241 13.90 12.50 -20.11
CA GLY A 241 13.65 13.56 -19.14
C GLY A 241 13.13 13.09 -17.80
N GLY A 242 12.65 11.84 -17.68
CA GLY A 242 11.99 11.26 -16.53
C GLY A 242 12.77 10.16 -15.80
N THR A 243 12.05 9.14 -15.35
CA THR A 243 12.60 8.00 -14.61
C THR A 243 12.22 6.69 -15.31
N ILE A 244 13.19 5.80 -15.48
CA ILE A 244 12.96 4.42 -15.89
C ILE A 244 13.10 3.52 -14.67
N PHE A 245 12.11 2.65 -14.47
CA PHE A 245 12.13 1.62 -13.43
C PHE A 245 12.26 0.25 -14.08
N LEU A 246 13.30 -0.50 -13.71
CA LEU A 246 13.58 -1.85 -14.20
C LEU A 246 13.36 -2.85 -13.06
N ASP A 247 12.23 -3.58 -13.09
CA ASP A 247 11.98 -4.65 -12.14
C ASP A 247 12.64 -5.95 -12.60
N GLU A 248 13.06 -6.78 -11.65
CA GLU A 248 13.74 -8.05 -11.88
C GLU A 248 14.97 -7.93 -12.80
N ILE A 249 15.82 -6.90 -12.56
CA ILE A 249 16.97 -6.58 -13.40
C ILE A 249 17.96 -7.75 -13.59
N GLY A 250 18.00 -8.71 -12.66
CA GLY A 250 18.83 -9.92 -12.77
C GLY A 250 18.48 -10.81 -13.95
N ASN A 251 17.24 -10.72 -14.47
CA ASN A 251 16.76 -11.51 -15.61
C ASN A 251 17.22 -11.00 -16.98
N LEU A 252 17.94 -9.86 -17.03
CA LEU A 252 18.41 -9.28 -18.30
C LEU A 252 19.42 -10.18 -18.99
N GLY A 253 19.20 -10.45 -20.29
CA GLY A 253 20.19 -11.13 -21.12
C GLY A 253 21.49 -10.30 -21.26
N TYR A 254 22.63 -11.00 -21.40
CA TYR A 254 23.97 -10.39 -21.41
C TYR A 254 24.13 -9.26 -22.44
N GLU A 255 23.56 -9.42 -23.63
CA GLU A 255 23.57 -8.39 -24.71
C GLU A 255 22.85 -7.10 -24.29
N VAL A 256 21.72 -7.23 -23.58
CA VAL A 256 20.95 -6.09 -23.10
C VAL A 256 21.70 -5.38 -21.97
N GLN A 257 22.41 -6.13 -21.10
CA GLN A 257 23.25 -5.56 -20.06
C GLN A 257 24.35 -4.67 -20.63
N ILE A 258 24.99 -5.08 -21.75
CA ILE A 258 26.00 -4.27 -22.45
C ILE A 258 25.40 -2.95 -22.95
N GLN A 259 24.25 -3.03 -23.62
CA GLN A 259 23.58 -1.84 -24.16
C GLN A 259 23.06 -0.93 -23.04
N LEU A 260 22.55 -1.50 -21.94
CA LEU A 260 22.13 -0.76 -20.77
C LEU A 260 23.30 0.02 -20.16
N LEU A 261 24.47 -0.62 -19.99
CA LEU A 261 25.65 0.05 -19.47
C LEU A 261 26.04 1.25 -20.32
N ARG A 262 26.07 1.10 -21.67
CA ARG A 262 26.35 2.20 -22.59
C ARG A 262 25.33 3.33 -22.46
N ALA A 263 24.04 3.00 -22.41
CA ALA A 263 22.99 3.99 -22.23
C ALA A 263 23.15 4.82 -20.94
N LEU A 264 23.62 4.18 -19.85
CA LEU A 264 23.86 4.85 -18.57
C LEU A 264 25.14 5.70 -18.56
N GLN A 265 26.19 5.27 -19.27
CA GLN A 265 27.49 5.96 -19.30
C GLN A 265 27.52 7.09 -20.34
N GLU A 266 27.06 6.79 -21.56
CA GLU A 266 27.18 7.70 -22.71
C GLU A 266 25.95 8.60 -22.87
N ARG A 267 24.86 8.31 -22.13
CA ARG A 267 23.56 9.00 -22.26
C ARG A 267 23.00 8.93 -23.68
N LYS A 268 23.29 7.85 -24.39
CA LYS A 268 22.87 7.58 -25.75
C LYS A 268 22.42 6.15 -25.91
N ILE A 269 21.44 5.93 -26.76
CA ILE A 269 20.98 4.62 -27.17
C ILE A 269 20.99 4.49 -28.68
N ARG A 270 20.98 3.26 -29.18
CA ARG A 270 20.87 2.96 -30.60
C ARG A 270 19.73 1.95 -30.82
N PRO A 271 18.68 2.33 -31.56
CA PRO A 271 17.60 1.38 -31.89
C PRO A 271 18.14 0.18 -32.71
N VAL A 272 17.53 -0.98 -32.52
CA VAL A 272 17.91 -2.19 -33.25
C VAL A 272 17.75 -1.95 -34.77
N GLY A 273 18.81 -2.28 -35.54
CA GLY A 273 18.86 -2.04 -37.00
C GLY A 273 19.18 -0.61 -37.41
N SER A 274 19.33 0.35 -36.48
CA SER A 274 19.69 1.73 -36.76
C SER A 274 21.18 1.98 -36.54
N THR A 275 21.75 2.88 -37.32
CA THR A 275 23.10 3.45 -37.09
C THR A 275 23.04 4.80 -36.34
N GLN A 276 21.86 5.39 -36.20
CA GLN A 276 21.67 6.66 -35.51
C GLN A 276 21.65 6.50 -34.01
N GLU A 277 22.36 7.36 -33.30
CA GLU A 277 22.32 7.47 -31.84
C GLU A 277 21.28 8.49 -31.42
N ILE A 278 20.52 8.14 -30.37
CA ILE A 278 19.52 9.01 -29.76
C ILE A 278 20.01 9.35 -28.36
N SER A 279 20.14 10.65 -28.06
CA SER A 279 20.49 11.11 -26.72
C SER A 279 19.30 10.94 -25.77
N VAL A 280 19.54 10.41 -24.56
CA VAL A 280 18.54 10.19 -23.53
C VAL A 280 19.05 10.70 -22.19
N ASP A 281 18.21 11.47 -21.48
CA ASP A 281 18.44 11.86 -20.10
C ASP A 281 17.42 11.15 -19.21
N ILE A 282 17.85 10.07 -18.57
CA ILE A 282 17.00 9.28 -17.69
C ILE A 282 17.61 9.17 -16.30
N ARG A 283 16.74 9.04 -15.29
CA ARG A 283 17.09 8.53 -13.97
C ARG A 283 16.76 7.04 -13.92
N LEU A 284 17.69 6.22 -13.45
CA LEU A 284 17.46 4.79 -13.28
C LEU A 284 17.05 4.46 -11.84
N VAL A 285 15.98 3.70 -11.70
CA VAL A 285 15.65 2.94 -10.50
C VAL A 285 15.52 1.48 -10.92
N SER A 286 16.18 0.57 -10.24
CA SER A 286 16.14 -0.86 -10.54
C SER A 286 15.74 -1.67 -9.31
N ALA A 287 15.15 -2.84 -9.52
CA ALA A 287 14.77 -3.74 -8.45
C ALA A 287 15.16 -5.19 -8.76
N THR A 288 15.45 -5.94 -7.72
CA THR A 288 15.76 -7.38 -7.82
C THR A 288 15.37 -8.12 -6.54
N ASN A 289 15.05 -9.39 -6.68
CA ASN A 289 14.93 -10.35 -5.57
C ASN A 289 16.11 -11.33 -5.54
N GLU A 290 17.04 -11.23 -6.51
CA GLU A 290 18.22 -12.08 -6.62
C GLU A 290 19.44 -11.45 -5.97
N ASN A 291 20.40 -12.29 -5.59
CA ASN A 291 21.73 -11.84 -5.19
C ASN A 291 22.59 -11.59 -6.45
N LEU A 292 22.72 -10.32 -6.84
CA LEU A 292 23.50 -9.95 -8.03
C LEU A 292 25.01 -10.24 -7.90
N GLU A 293 25.57 -10.25 -6.69
CA GLU A 293 26.98 -10.61 -6.46
C GLU A 293 27.22 -12.07 -6.81
N GLN A 294 26.32 -12.96 -6.40
CA GLN A 294 26.36 -14.37 -6.85
C GLN A 294 26.12 -14.54 -8.35
N ALA A 295 25.29 -13.68 -8.96
CA ALA A 295 25.08 -13.69 -10.40
C ALA A 295 26.34 -13.24 -11.16
N ILE A 296 27.12 -12.32 -10.61
CA ILE A 296 28.44 -11.91 -11.14
C ILE A 296 29.43 -13.07 -11.06
N GLU A 297 29.53 -13.74 -9.91
CA GLU A 297 30.41 -14.93 -9.75
C GLU A 297 30.07 -16.05 -10.75
N LYS A 298 28.78 -16.23 -11.07
CA LYS A 298 28.30 -17.20 -12.08
C LYS A 298 28.46 -16.70 -13.52
N GLY A 299 28.89 -15.47 -13.75
CA GLY A 299 29.03 -14.87 -15.09
C GLY A 299 27.71 -14.55 -15.78
N THR A 300 26.58 -14.54 -15.07
CA THR A 300 25.25 -14.21 -15.62
C THR A 300 24.91 -12.73 -15.53
N PHE A 301 25.60 -12.00 -14.66
CA PHE A 301 25.47 -10.55 -14.53
C PHE A 301 26.85 -9.88 -14.62
N ARG A 302 26.93 -8.69 -15.23
CA ARG A 302 28.18 -7.96 -15.41
C ARG A 302 28.51 -7.12 -14.17
N GLU A 303 29.73 -7.21 -13.72
CA GLU A 303 30.25 -6.44 -12.59
C GLU A 303 30.25 -4.93 -12.86
N ASP A 304 30.64 -4.50 -14.08
CA ASP A 304 30.67 -3.09 -14.45
C ASP A 304 29.27 -2.46 -14.46
N LEU A 305 28.26 -3.19 -14.90
CA LEU A 305 26.86 -2.76 -14.81
C LEU A 305 26.39 -2.69 -13.36
N TYR A 306 26.72 -3.70 -12.54
CA TYR A 306 26.36 -3.70 -11.12
C TYR A 306 26.83 -2.44 -10.40
N HIS A 307 28.10 -2.06 -10.58
CA HIS A 307 28.65 -0.83 -9.97
C HIS A 307 27.95 0.44 -10.49
N ARG A 308 27.44 0.44 -11.71
CA ARG A 308 26.75 1.60 -12.28
C ARG A 308 25.30 1.76 -11.80
N ILE A 309 24.61 0.65 -11.51
CA ILE A 309 23.22 0.66 -11.03
C ILE A 309 23.14 0.73 -9.50
N ASN A 310 24.16 0.30 -8.80
CA ASN A 310 24.25 0.24 -7.34
C ASN A 310 24.97 1.44 -6.73
N GLU A 311 24.57 2.68 -7.14
CA GLU A 311 25.08 3.90 -6.50
C GLU A 311 24.43 4.13 -5.12
N PHE A 312 23.18 3.68 -4.95
CA PHE A 312 22.47 3.69 -3.68
C PHE A 312 21.58 2.44 -3.57
N THR A 313 21.79 1.65 -2.51
CA THR A 313 20.98 0.45 -2.26
C THR A 313 19.88 0.72 -1.24
N LEU A 314 18.65 0.32 -1.55
CA LEU A 314 17.53 0.23 -0.63
C LEU A 314 17.18 -1.23 -0.36
N ARG A 315 17.13 -1.63 0.90
CA ARG A 315 16.64 -2.95 1.30
C ARG A 315 15.17 -2.86 1.67
N MET A 316 14.34 -3.63 0.96
CA MET A 316 12.93 -3.82 1.31
C MET A 316 12.80 -4.85 2.44
N PRO A 317 12.24 -4.50 3.59
CA PRO A 317 11.99 -5.48 4.65
C PRO A 317 10.88 -6.45 4.23
N ASP A 318 11.03 -7.73 4.58
CA ASP A 318 9.95 -8.71 4.47
C ASP A 318 8.81 -8.34 5.42
N LEU A 319 7.59 -8.79 5.10
CA LEU A 319 6.43 -8.49 5.94
C LEU A 319 6.56 -9.06 7.36
N LYS A 320 7.26 -10.20 7.53
CA LYS A 320 7.60 -10.78 8.84
C LYS A 320 8.51 -9.90 9.70
N GLU A 321 9.30 -9.00 9.10
CA GLU A 321 10.21 -8.06 9.78
C GLU A 321 9.48 -6.77 10.20
N ARG A 322 8.24 -6.55 9.73
CA ARG A 322 7.38 -5.39 10.01
C ARG A 322 5.98 -5.82 10.45
N LYS A 323 5.92 -6.58 11.53
CA LYS A 323 4.67 -7.20 12.03
C LYS A 323 3.59 -6.19 12.39
N GLU A 324 3.98 -5.01 12.85
CA GLU A 324 3.09 -3.90 13.17
C GLU A 324 2.30 -3.42 11.96
N ASP A 325 2.86 -3.58 10.74
CA ASP A 325 2.22 -3.15 9.50
C ASP A 325 1.24 -4.20 8.94
N ILE A 326 1.20 -5.43 9.47
CA ILE A 326 0.39 -6.53 8.90
C ILE A 326 -1.09 -6.15 8.86
N LEU A 327 -1.67 -5.74 9.98
CA LEU A 327 -3.09 -5.37 10.03
C LEU A 327 -3.37 -4.09 9.23
N LEU A 328 -2.44 -3.17 9.22
CA LEU A 328 -2.52 -1.95 8.41
C LEU A 328 -2.66 -2.30 6.92
N PHE A 329 -1.79 -3.15 6.38
CA PHE A 329 -1.87 -3.60 4.98
C PHE A 329 -3.07 -4.51 4.71
N ALA A 330 -3.42 -5.41 5.65
CA ALA A 330 -4.59 -6.28 5.49
C ALA A 330 -5.86 -5.46 5.33
N ASN A 331 -6.03 -4.45 6.16
CA ASN A 331 -7.17 -3.55 6.11
C ASN A 331 -7.19 -2.72 4.81
N PHE A 332 -6.04 -2.18 4.40
CA PHE A 332 -5.91 -1.47 3.13
C PHE A 332 -6.33 -2.34 1.92
N PHE A 333 -5.92 -3.62 1.90
CA PHE A 333 -6.34 -4.54 0.85
C PHE A 333 -7.82 -4.91 0.95
N LEU A 334 -8.39 -4.95 2.16
CA LEU A 334 -9.83 -5.14 2.34
C LEU A 334 -10.62 -3.97 1.76
N ASP A 335 -10.20 -2.72 1.98
CA ASP A 335 -10.81 -1.55 1.37
C ASP A 335 -10.75 -1.59 -0.15
N GLN A 336 -9.61 -1.98 -0.72
CA GLN A 336 -9.48 -2.16 -2.17
C GLN A 336 -10.40 -3.26 -2.69
N ALA A 337 -10.45 -4.40 -1.99
CA ALA A 337 -11.28 -5.53 -2.36
C ALA A 337 -12.78 -5.19 -2.24
N ASN A 338 -13.20 -4.45 -1.22
CA ASN A 338 -14.56 -3.96 -1.06
C ASN A 338 -14.98 -3.13 -2.28
N LYS A 339 -14.16 -2.17 -2.70
CA LYS A 339 -14.42 -1.33 -3.88
C LYS A 339 -14.45 -2.12 -5.18
N GLU A 340 -13.54 -3.09 -5.35
CA GLU A 340 -13.42 -3.87 -6.58
C GLU A 340 -14.56 -4.91 -6.73
N LEU A 341 -15.01 -5.48 -5.61
CA LEU A 341 -16.00 -6.56 -5.56
C LEU A 341 -17.43 -6.07 -5.21
N ASP A 342 -17.61 -4.75 -5.06
CA ASP A 342 -18.86 -4.13 -4.60
C ASP A 342 -19.37 -4.77 -3.28
N LYS A 343 -18.42 -4.96 -2.32
CA LYS A 343 -18.67 -5.49 -0.98
C LYS A 343 -18.47 -4.38 0.06
N HIS A 344 -19.04 -4.57 1.25
CA HIS A 344 -19.00 -3.59 2.33
C HIS A 344 -18.66 -4.28 3.66
N LEU A 345 -17.55 -5.02 3.69
CA LEU A 345 -17.08 -5.67 4.91
C LEU A 345 -16.43 -4.65 5.84
N ILE A 346 -16.69 -4.76 7.13
CA ILE A 346 -16.27 -3.80 8.15
C ILE A 346 -14.80 -4.03 8.54
N GLY A 347 -14.34 -5.30 8.54
CA GLY A 347 -12.99 -5.64 9.00
C GLY A 347 -12.79 -7.14 9.14
N PHE A 348 -11.85 -7.52 9.99
CA PHE A 348 -11.55 -8.90 10.37
C PHE A 348 -12.03 -9.17 11.80
N ASP A 349 -12.51 -10.37 12.08
CA ASP A 349 -12.78 -10.78 13.48
C ASP A 349 -11.46 -10.97 14.26
N ALA A 350 -11.55 -11.17 15.57
CA ALA A 350 -10.37 -11.31 16.43
C ALA A 350 -9.49 -12.51 16.06
N LYS A 351 -10.11 -13.64 15.68
CA LYS A 351 -9.38 -14.86 15.31
C LYS A 351 -8.69 -14.68 13.96
N ALA A 352 -9.36 -14.06 13.00
CA ALA A 352 -8.78 -13.71 11.70
C ALA A 352 -7.61 -12.73 11.85
N SER A 353 -7.78 -11.68 12.65
CA SER A 353 -6.73 -10.70 12.94
C SER A 353 -5.49 -11.34 13.56
N GLN A 354 -5.70 -12.26 14.54
CA GLN A 354 -4.60 -12.98 15.17
C GLN A 354 -3.90 -13.93 14.20
N ALA A 355 -4.64 -14.61 13.33
CA ALA A 355 -4.07 -15.49 12.30
C ALA A 355 -3.22 -14.70 11.31
N LEU A 356 -3.71 -13.53 10.83
CA LEU A 356 -2.95 -12.63 9.96
C LEU A 356 -1.62 -12.20 10.57
N MET A 357 -1.62 -11.82 11.87
CA MET A 357 -0.41 -11.39 12.59
C MET A 357 0.60 -12.51 12.81
N ASN A 358 0.15 -13.73 13.00
CA ASN A 358 1.01 -14.88 13.30
C ASN A 358 1.57 -15.55 12.05
N TYR A 359 0.99 -15.32 10.88
CA TYR A 359 1.44 -15.95 9.64
C TYR A 359 2.75 -15.36 9.14
N HIS A 360 3.60 -16.17 8.49
CA HIS A 360 4.96 -15.80 8.08
C HIS A 360 5.03 -14.99 6.79
N TRP A 361 3.97 -14.97 6.01
CA TRP A 361 3.83 -14.24 4.74
C TRP A 361 4.97 -14.48 3.75
N PRO A 362 5.25 -15.73 3.31
CA PRO A 362 6.35 -16.00 2.37
C PRO A 362 6.21 -15.25 1.04
N GLY A 363 4.98 -14.97 0.58
CA GLY A 363 4.70 -14.14 -0.59
C GLY A 363 4.44 -12.67 -0.28
N ASN A 364 4.76 -12.22 0.94
CA ASN A 364 4.66 -10.83 1.38
C ASN A 364 3.29 -10.17 1.06
N LEU A 365 3.28 -8.90 0.64
CA LEU A 365 2.07 -8.13 0.34
C LEU A 365 1.28 -8.70 -0.86
N ARG A 366 1.97 -9.33 -1.83
CA ARG A 366 1.28 -9.96 -2.99
C ARG A 366 0.40 -11.12 -2.53
N GLN A 367 0.90 -11.97 -1.65
CA GLN A 367 0.13 -13.06 -1.06
C GLN A 367 -1.02 -12.52 -0.20
N MET A 368 -0.74 -11.55 0.67
CA MET A 368 -1.75 -10.93 1.54
C MET A 368 -2.90 -10.34 0.72
N LYS A 369 -2.60 -9.56 -0.30
CA LYS A 369 -3.61 -8.99 -1.21
C LYS A 369 -4.53 -10.06 -1.80
N ASN A 370 -3.96 -11.17 -2.28
CA ASN A 370 -4.73 -12.26 -2.88
C ASN A 370 -5.61 -12.98 -1.85
N ILE A 371 -5.08 -13.26 -0.66
CA ILE A 371 -5.83 -13.92 0.43
C ILE A 371 -6.99 -13.02 0.89
N VAL A 372 -6.71 -11.74 1.15
CA VAL A 372 -7.75 -10.78 1.58
C VAL A 372 -8.82 -10.62 0.51
N LYS A 373 -8.45 -10.47 -0.76
CA LYS A 373 -9.41 -10.37 -1.87
C LYS A 373 -10.28 -11.62 -1.98
N ARG A 374 -9.70 -12.83 -1.88
CA ARG A 374 -10.43 -14.09 -1.87
C ARG A 374 -11.38 -14.16 -0.68
N ALA A 375 -10.91 -13.83 0.52
CA ALA A 375 -11.71 -13.83 1.73
C ALA A 375 -12.88 -12.84 1.65
N THR A 376 -12.65 -11.65 1.09
CA THR A 376 -13.69 -10.65 0.85
C THR A 376 -14.79 -11.19 -0.06
N LEU A 377 -14.42 -11.90 -1.14
CA LEU A 377 -15.39 -12.52 -2.05
C LEU A 377 -16.25 -13.58 -1.34
N LEU A 378 -15.62 -14.43 -0.52
CA LEU A 378 -16.27 -15.56 0.15
C LEU A 378 -17.07 -15.14 1.38
N ALA A 379 -16.80 -13.98 1.98
CA ALA A 379 -17.44 -13.55 3.21
C ALA A 379 -18.96 -13.41 3.07
N GLN A 380 -19.68 -14.03 4.01
CA GLN A 380 -21.15 -14.01 4.12
C GLN A 380 -21.63 -13.11 5.27
N SER A 381 -20.71 -12.66 6.13
CA SER A 381 -20.97 -11.78 7.28
C SER A 381 -20.34 -10.40 7.06
N SER A 382 -20.59 -9.46 7.97
CA SER A 382 -20.01 -8.12 7.94
C SER A 382 -18.51 -8.11 8.25
N PHE A 383 -17.94 -9.21 8.76
CA PHE A 383 -16.53 -9.36 9.08
C PHE A 383 -15.97 -10.60 8.41
N ILE A 384 -14.71 -10.53 7.98
CA ILE A 384 -13.96 -11.71 7.54
C ILE A 384 -13.58 -12.52 8.78
N THR A 385 -13.93 -13.80 8.79
CA THR A 385 -13.56 -14.75 9.83
C THR A 385 -12.36 -15.60 9.40
N LEU A 386 -11.84 -16.40 10.31
CA LEU A 386 -10.73 -17.31 10.03
C LEU A 386 -11.07 -18.33 8.93
N LEU A 387 -12.34 -18.67 8.77
CA LEU A 387 -12.80 -19.65 7.78
C LEU A 387 -12.58 -19.13 6.35
N GLU A 388 -12.91 -17.88 6.07
CA GLU A 388 -12.76 -17.28 4.74
C GLU A 388 -11.30 -16.98 4.40
N LEU A 389 -10.44 -16.76 5.39
CA LEU A 389 -9.00 -16.59 5.17
C LEU A 389 -8.33 -17.87 4.64
N GLY A 390 -8.90 -19.04 4.96
CA GLY A 390 -8.44 -20.34 4.49
C GLY A 390 -7.49 -21.04 5.45
N THR A 391 -7.33 -22.37 5.23
CA THR A 391 -6.53 -23.26 6.08
C THR A 391 -5.02 -22.95 6.04
N GLU A 392 -4.55 -22.26 5.02
CA GLU A 392 -3.15 -21.85 4.86
C GLU A 392 -2.63 -21.03 6.06
N LEU A 393 -3.50 -20.20 6.67
CA LEU A 393 -3.14 -19.40 7.84
C LEU A 393 -3.23 -20.18 9.15
N LEU A 394 -3.80 -21.39 9.14
CA LEU A 394 -3.90 -22.27 10.31
C LEU A 394 -2.65 -23.12 10.52
N GLU A 395 -1.85 -23.33 9.49
CA GLU A 395 -0.61 -24.09 9.58
C GLU A 395 0.48 -23.23 10.21
N THR A 396 0.63 -23.31 11.55
CA THR A 396 1.91 -23.01 12.21
C THR A 396 2.96 -23.94 11.60
N PRO A 397 4.17 -23.47 11.23
CA PRO A 397 5.21 -24.36 10.74
C PRO A 397 5.73 -25.24 11.88
N ALA A 398 5.05 -26.36 12.10
CA ALA A 398 5.67 -27.52 12.69
C ALA A 398 6.56 -28.10 11.58
N SER A 399 7.89 -27.93 11.76
CA SER A 399 8.97 -28.67 11.09
C SER A 399 8.53 -29.60 9.94
N SER A 400 8.40 -29.08 8.72
CA SER A 400 8.27 -29.92 7.53
C SER A 400 9.64 -30.39 7.07
N ASN A 401 10.23 -31.35 7.78
CA ASN A 401 11.05 -32.40 7.22
C ASN A 401 10.11 -33.52 6.73
N THR A 402 9.28 -33.24 5.77
CA THR A 402 8.64 -34.28 4.98
C THR A 402 9.13 -34.08 3.55
N SER A 403 10.26 -34.70 3.25
CA SER A 403 10.65 -35.05 1.89
C SER A 403 9.42 -35.58 1.15
N ILE A 404 9.05 -34.91 0.07
CA ILE A 404 8.17 -35.50 -0.95
C ILE A 404 8.92 -36.73 -1.44
N ALA A 405 8.61 -37.89 -0.85
CA ALA A 405 9.03 -39.17 -1.41
C ALA A 405 8.32 -39.27 -2.75
N LEU A 406 9.07 -39.06 -3.82
CA LEU A 406 8.69 -39.47 -5.16
C LEU A 406 8.21 -40.94 -5.03
N ARG A 407 6.96 -41.17 -5.41
CA ARG A 407 6.38 -42.51 -5.52
C ARG A 407 7.35 -43.38 -6.35
N ASN A 408 7.99 -44.33 -5.71
CA ASN A 408 8.77 -45.34 -6.39
C ASN A 408 7.82 -46.25 -7.18
N GLU A 409 8.08 -46.39 -8.45
CA GLU A 409 7.38 -47.29 -9.40
C GLU A 409 7.40 -48.76 -8.98
N GLU A 410 8.10 -49.12 -7.90
CA GLU A 410 8.20 -50.50 -7.42
C GLU A 410 7.00 -50.97 -6.56
N THR A 411 6.17 -50.06 -6.06
CA THR A 411 5.02 -50.44 -5.24
C THR A 411 3.72 -50.67 -6.03
N GLU A 412 3.70 -50.34 -7.31
CA GLU A 412 2.53 -50.60 -8.20
C GLU A 412 2.51 -52.02 -8.77
N LYS A 413 3.61 -52.79 -8.67
CA LYS A 413 3.68 -54.16 -9.20
C LYS A 413 3.18 -55.24 -8.26
N GLU A 414 2.94 -54.98 -7.01
CA GLU A 414 2.50 -55.97 -6.03
C GLU A 414 0.96 -56.05 -5.82
N HIS A 415 0.17 -55.21 -6.48
CA HIS A 415 -1.29 -55.25 -6.39
C HIS A 415 -2.02 -55.76 -7.65
N ILE A 416 -1.28 -56.34 -8.61
CA ILE A 416 -1.88 -57.03 -9.80
C ILE A 416 -1.24 -58.41 -9.93
N LEU A 417 -1.55 -59.28 -9.00
CA LEU A 417 -1.47 -60.75 -9.15
C LEU A 417 -2.51 -61.39 -8.22
#